data_6ddacd42c6792b0ae1949a029acd981b
#
_entry.id   6ddacd42c6792b0ae1949a029acd981b
#
_cell.length_a   1.000
_cell.length_b   1.000
_cell.length_c   1.000
_cell.angle_alpha   90.00
_cell.angle_beta   90.00
_cell.angle_gamma   90.00
#
_symmetry.space_group_name_H-M   'P 1'
#
loop_
_entity.id
_entity.type
_entity.pdbx_description
1 polymer ?
#
loop_
_entity_poly.entity_id
_entity_poly.type
_entity_poly.pdbx_seq_one_letter_code
_entity_poly.pdbx_strand_id
1 'polypeptide(L)'
;LGLSKAYLHEDQFFPGWTVLVFHRHVTELFQLAPPERVQLIEEVSRVAGALSEIYHAKKINYELLGNQLPHIHWHLIPRLPDDPAPLEPVWRVPHPPVHLTGVMLQHTIDRVRSALREKR
;
A
#
# COMPACT_ATOMS: atom_id res chain seq x y z
N LEU A 1 -0.53 -7.43 11.10
CA LEU A 1 -1.47 -8.11 10.20
C LEU A 1 -1.17 -9.61 10.22
N GLY A 2 -2.20 -10.43 10.19
CA GLY A 2 -2.05 -11.88 10.35
C GLY A 2 -1.52 -12.61 9.14
N LEU A 3 -1.92 -12.21 7.92
CA LEU A 3 -1.53 -12.87 6.67
C LEU A 3 -0.56 -12.03 5.83
N SER A 4 -0.33 -10.79 6.18
CA SER A 4 0.45 -9.88 5.36
C SER A 4 1.32 -8.96 6.18
N LYS A 5 2.27 -8.31 5.51
CA LYS A 5 3.16 -7.33 6.11
C LYS A 5 3.22 -6.10 5.23
N ALA A 6 3.06 -4.94 5.83
CA ALA A 6 3.07 -3.66 5.13
C ALA A 6 4.46 -3.04 5.16
N TYR A 7 4.90 -2.56 4.00
CA TYR A 7 6.16 -1.85 3.84
C TYR A 7 5.89 -0.52 3.14
N LEU A 8 6.55 0.52 3.57
CA LEU A 8 6.55 1.78 2.84
C LEU A 8 7.34 1.59 1.55
N HIS A 9 6.75 1.94 0.40
CA HIS A 9 7.43 1.83 -0.88
C HIS A 9 8.65 2.78 -0.89
N GLU A 10 9.75 2.34 -1.48
CA GLU A 10 11.00 3.12 -1.46
C GLU A 10 10.87 4.46 -2.20
N ASP A 11 10.04 4.52 -3.25
CA ASP A 11 9.74 5.76 -3.96
C ASP A 11 8.49 6.39 -3.37
N GLN A 12 8.63 7.52 -2.72
CA GLN A 12 7.56 8.26 -2.07
C GLN A 12 7.17 9.53 -2.86
N PHE A 13 7.37 9.51 -4.18
CA PHE A 13 6.86 10.61 -5.02
C PHE A 13 5.34 10.78 -4.82
N PHE A 14 4.61 9.66 -4.77
CA PHE A 14 3.22 9.64 -4.29
C PHE A 14 3.26 9.31 -2.79
N PRO A 15 3.09 10.32 -1.93
CA PRO A 15 3.27 10.10 -0.49
C PRO A 15 2.31 9.06 0.09
N GLY A 16 2.84 8.18 0.90
CA GLY A 16 2.06 7.13 1.54
C GLY A 16 1.97 5.83 0.74
N TRP A 17 2.58 5.77 -0.45
CA TRP A 17 2.63 4.55 -1.25
C TRP A 17 3.16 3.40 -0.41
N THR A 18 2.32 2.40 -0.19
CA THR A 18 2.60 1.25 0.68
C THR A 18 2.47 -0.03 -0.12
N VAL A 19 3.33 -0.99 0.17
CA VAL A 19 3.28 -2.33 -0.42
C VAL A 19 2.89 -3.32 0.68
N LEU A 20 1.83 -4.08 0.44
CA LEU A 20 1.35 -5.11 1.35
C LEU A 20 1.70 -6.47 0.77
N VAL A 21 2.55 -7.21 1.45
CA VAL A 21 3.09 -8.49 0.96
C VAL A 21 2.46 -9.64 1.72
N PHE A 22 1.90 -10.62 0.98
CA PHE A 22 1.38 -11.84 1.58
C PHE A 22 2.53 -12.64 2.22
N HIS A 23 2.31 -13.20 3.40
CA HIS A 23 3.38 -13.81 4.19
C HIS A 23 3.93 -15.11 3.62
N ARG A 24 3.16 -15.80 2.78
CA ARG A 24 3.54 -17.09 2.20
C ARG A 24 3.78 -16.91 0.70
N HIS A 25 4.67 -17.69 0.11
CA HIS A 25 4.93 -17.59 -1.33
C HIS A 25 3.77 -18.22 -2.12
N VAL A 26 2.89 -17.37 -2.63
CA VAL A 26 1.75 -17.73 -3.47
C VAL A 26 1.66 -16.69 -4.57
N THR A 27 1.37 -17.13 -5.80
CA THR A 27 1.39 -16.26 -6.96
C THR A 27 0.02 -15.70 -7.34
N GLU A 28 -1.05 -16.43 -7.04
CA GLU A 28 -2.40 -16.06 -7.48
C GLU A 28 -3.43 -16.16 -6.36
N LEU A 29 -4.38 -15.22 -6.38
CA LEU A 29 -5.46 -15.22 -5.38
C LEU A 29 -6.29 -16.50 -5.39
N PHE A 30 -6.54 -17.07 -6.57
CA PHE A 30 -7.38 -18.28 -6.66
C PHE A 30 -6.72 -19.51 -6.03
N GLN A 31 -5.42 -19.46 -5.72
CA GLN A 31 -4.71 -20.52 -5.03
C GLN A 31 -4.92 -20.50 -3.52
N LEU A 32 -5.47 -19.41 -2.99
CA LEU A 32 -5.77 -19.31 -1.56
C LEU A 32 -7.10 -19.96 -1.23
N ALA A 33 -7.22 -20.50 -0.02
CA ALA A 33 -8.50 -20.96 0.49
C ALA A 33 -9.44 -19.77 0.70
N PRO A 34 -10.77 -19.94 0.52
CA PRO A 34 -11.73 -18.83 0.72
C PRO A 34 -11.58 -18.04 2.02
N PRO A 35 -11.38 -18.66 3.19
CA PRO A 35 -11.17 -17.89 4.42
C PRO A 35 -9.91 -17.02 4.37
N GLU A 36 -8.85 -17.48 3.72
CA GLU A 36 -7.62 -16.70 3.55
C GLU A 36 -7.87 -15.47 2.65
N ARG A 37 -8.63 -15.65 1.56
CA ARG A 37 -8.97 -14.53 0.68
C ARG A 37 -9.76 -13.45 1.42
N VAL A 38 -10.74 -13.87 2.20
CA VAL A 38 -11.55 -12.94 2.99
C VAL A 38 -10.66 -12.16 3.97
N GLN A 39 -9.82 -12.85 4.72
CA GLN A 39 -8.94 -12.20 5.68
C GLN A 39 -7.95 -11.27 4.98
N LEU A 40 -7.39 -11.68 3.85
CA LEU A 40 -6.43 -10.86 3.10
C LEU A 40 -7.08 -9.55 2.64
N ILE A 41 -8.30 -9.61 2.10
CA ILE A 41 -9.03 -8.40 1.68
C ILE A 41 -9.33 -7.50 2.87
N GLU A 42 -9.64 -8.06 4.02
CA GLU A 42 -9.83 -7.28 5.24
C GLU A 42 -8.54 -6.55 5.65
N GLU A 43 -7.39 -7.22 5.51
CA GLU A 43 -6.11 -6.60 5.80
C GLU A 43 -5.78 -5.48 4.81
N VAL A 44 -6.02 -5.71 3.51
CA VAL A 44 -5.87 -4.69 2.47
C VAL A 44 -6.74 -3.47 2.80
N SER A 45 -8.00 -3.70 3.16
CA SER A 45 -8.95 -2.64 3.48
C SER A 45 -8.53 -1.84 4.71
N ARG A 46 -8.00 -2.50 5.74
CA ARG A 46 -7.48 -1.82 6.93
C ARG A 46 -6.33 -0.88 6.61
N VAL A 47 -5.38 -1.35 5.83
CA VAL A 47 -4.22 -0.53 5.45
C VAL A 47 -4.68 0.64 4.58
N ALA A 48 -5.53 0.39 3.59
CA ALA A 48 -6.08 1.43 2.73
C ALA A 48 -6.83 2.49 3.51
N GLY A 49 -7.66 2.08 4.47
CA GLY A 49 -8.41 2.99 5.33
C GLY A 49 -7.50 3.86 6.19
N ALA A 50 -6.45 3.27 6.76
CA ALA A 50 -5.46 4.00 7.54
C ALA A 50 -4.72 5.06 6.70
N LEU A 51 -4.29 4.67 5.51
CA LEU A 51 -3.62 5.59 4.58
C LEU A 51 -4.53 6.73 4.15
N SER A 52 -5.78 6.42 3.82
CA SER A 52 -6.77 7.42 3.42
C SER A 52 -6.96 8.47 4.51
N GLU A 53 -7.03 8.03 5.76
CA GLU A 53 -7.24 8.91 6.91
C GLU A 53 -6.02 9.79 7.19
N ILE A 54 -4.82 9.22 7.19
CA ILE A 54 -3.58 9.95 7.43
C ILE A 54 -3.34 11.03 6.39
N TYR A 55 -3.53 10.69 5.13
CA TYR A 55 -3.17 11.55 4.00
C TYR A 55 -4.34 12.35 3.45
N HIS A 56 -5.55 12.20 4.01
CA HIS A 56 -6.77 12.83 3.49
C HIS A 56 -6.94 12.55 2.00
N ALA A 57 -6.73 11.29 1.61
CA ALA A 57 -6.71 10.91 0.22
C ALA A 57 -8.07 11.05 -0.44
N LYS A 58 -8.11 11.48 -1.69
CA LYS A 58 -9.32 11.48 -2.52
C LYS A 58 -9.66 10.09 -3.03
N LYS A 59 -8.63 9.26 -3.21
CA LYS A 59 -8.76 7.90 -3.74
C LYS A 59 -7.60 7.07 -3.24
N ILE A 60 -7.83 5.79 -3.02
CA ILE A 60 -6.76 4.81 -2.89
C ILE A 60 -6.75 3.97 -4.17
N ASN A 61 -5.60 3.86 -4.81
CA ASN A 61 -5.42 2.90 -5.88
C ASN A 61 -4.94 1.58 -5.27
N TYR A 62 -5.62 0.50 -5.64
CA TYR A 62 -5.29 -0.85 -5.22
C TYR A 62 -4.80 -1.60 -6.45
N GLU A 63 -3.57 -2.07 -6.43
CA GLU A 63 -3.00 -2.78 -7.58
C GLU A 63 -2.41 -4.11 -7.15
N LEU A 64 -2.86 -5.17 -7.78
CA LEU A 64 -2.35 -6.52 -7.58
C LEU A 64 -1.84 -7.00 -8.95
N LEU A 65 -0.59 -6.68 -9.26
CA LEU A 65 -0.02 -6.95 -10.57
C LEU A 65 0.73 -8.29 -10.59
N GLY A 66 1.99 -8.31 -10.15
CA GLY A 66 2.74 -9.56 -10.05
C GLY A 66 3.41 -10.03 -11.34
N ASN A 67 3.43 -9.20 -12.39
CA ASN A 67 4.05 -9.59 -13.66
C ASN A 67 5.56 -9.74 -13.56
N GLN A 68 6.22 -8.87 -12.80
CA GLN A 68 7.67 -8.89 -12.60
C GLN A 68 8.06 -9.72 -11.39
N LEU A 69 7.32 -9.58 -10.30
CA LEU A 69 7.53 -10.35 -9.08
C LEU A 69 6.30 -11.22 -8.82
N PRO A 70 6.33 -12.52 -9.19
CA PRO A 70 5.17 -13.40 -9.07
C PRO A 70 4.95 -13.88 -7.64
N HIS A 71 4.56 -12.98 -6.78
CA HIS A 71 4.24 -13.19 -5.37
C HIS A 71 3.13 -12.23 -5.01
N ILE A 72 2.10 -12.67 -4.33
CA ILE A 72 0.96 -11.81 -3.99
C ILE A 72 1.45 -10.62 -3.18
N HIS A 73 1.38 -9.45 -3.78
CA HIS A 73 1.65 -8.18 -3.11
C HIS A 73 0.77 -7.10 -3.72
N TRP A 74 0.28 -6.23 -2.85
CA TRP A 74 -0.60 -5.12 -3.23
C TRP A 74 0.17 -3.83 -3.19
N HIS A 75 0.00 -3.00 -4.22
CA HIS A 75 0.38 -1.59 -4.15
C HIS A 75 -0.86 -0.82 -3.71
N LEU A 76 -0.74 -0.09 -2.61
CA LEU A 76 -1.79 0.77 -2.08
C LEU A 76 -1.27 2.21 -2.15
N ILE A 77 -1.85 3.00 -3.05
CA ILE A 77 -1.32 4.32 -3.36
C ILE A 77 -2.39 5.38 -3.05
N PRO A 78 -2.17 6.21 -2.01
CA PRO A 78 -3.05 7.35 -1.78
C PRO A 78 -2.92 8.35 -2.92
N ARG A 79 -4.05 8.75 -3.49
CA ARG A 79 -4.08 9.81 -4.50
C ARG A 79 -4.61 11.07 -3.81
N LEU A 80 -3.71 12.03 -3.63
CA LEU A 80 -3.97 13.20 -2.80
C LEU A 80 -4.65 14.32 -3.57
N PRO A 81 -5.23 15.34 -2.89
CA PRO A 81 -5.84 16.47 -3.57
C PRO A 81 -4.91 17.24 -4.51
N ASP A 82 -3.62 17.25 -4.21
CA ASP A 82 -2.57 17.90 -5.01
C ASP A 82 -1.84 16.97 -5.95
N ASP A 83 -2.40 15.79 -6.23
CA ASP A 83 -1.81 14.81 -7.13
C ASP A 83 -1.54 15.42 -8.50
N PRO A 84 -0.32 15.30 -9.04
CA PRO A 84 0.02 15.94 -10.32
C PRO A 84 -0.65 15.30 -11.54
N ALA A 85 -1.15 14.05 -11.40
CA ALA A 85 -1.79 13.33 -12.48
C ALA A 85 -2.92 12.43 -11.93
N PRO A 86 -4.01 13.04 -11.40
CA PRO A 86 -5.00 12.30 -10.63
C PRO A 86 -5.79 11.25 -11.42
N LEU A 87 -5.78 11.34 -12.76
CA LEU A 87 -6.50 10.40 -13.62
C LEU A 87 -5.61 9.29 -14.17
N GLU A 88 -4.30 9.35 -13.91
CA GLU A 88 -3.35 8.39 -14.46
C GLU A 88 -2.90 7.37 -13.41
N PRO A 89 -2.67 6.10 -13.81
CA PRO A 89 -1.98 5.16 -12.93
C PRO A 89 -0.57 5.66 -12.66
N VAL A 90 -0.06 5.41 -11.46
CA VAL A 90 1.26 5.93 -11.04
C VAL A 90 2.39 5.50 -11.98
N TRP A 91 2.28 4.33 -12.59
CA TRP A 91 3.31 3.81 -13.49
C TRP A 91 3.45 4.59 -14.80
N ARG A 92 2.46 5.43 -15.14
CA ARG A 92 2.46 6.26 -16.34
C ARG A 92 2.91 7.68 -16.08
N VAL A 93 3.27 8.00 -14.86
CA VAL A 93 3.67 9.36 -14.46
C VAL A 93 5.19 9.44 -14.36
N PRO A 94 5.86 10.06 -15.34
CA PRO A 94 7.32 10.24 -15.26
C PRO A 94 7.66 11.17 -14.09
N HIS A 95 8.60 10.75 -13.25
CA HIS A 95 9.06 11.55 -12.13
C HIS A 95 10.40 11.00 -11.63
N PRO A 96 11.24 11.83 -11.02
CA PRO A 96 12.39 11.33 -10.29
C PRO A 96 11.90 10.65 -9.00
N PRO A 97 12.56 9.57 -8.56
CA PRO A 97 12.17 8.91 -7.31
C PRO A 97 12.42 9.83 -6.11
N VAL A 98 11.55 9.72 -5.11
CA VAL A 98 11.68 10.47 -3.86
C VAL A 98 11.92 9.47 -2.73
N HIS A 99 13.12 9.51 -2.14
CA HIS A 99 13.48 8.62 -1.05
C HIS A 99 13.46 9.38 0.28
N LEU A 100 12.61 8.92 1.19
CA LEU A 100 12.61 9.45 2.56
C LEU A 100 13.78 8.81 3.31
N THR A 101 14.43 9.59 4.17
CA THR A 101 15.54 9.12 4.99
C THR A 101 15.44 9.66 6.42
N GLY A 102 16.14 9.00 7.35
CA GLY A 102 16.28 9.50 8.71
C GLY A 102 14.95 9.73 9.42
N VAL A 103 14.82 10.91 10.00
CA VAL A 103 13.64 11.29 10.83
C VAL A 103 12.36 11.27 10.00
N MET A 104 12.39 11.72 8.77
CA MET A 104 11.20 11.76 7.89
C MET A 104 10.68 10.35 7.60
N LEU A 105 11.58 9.43 7.30
CA LEU A 105 11.21 8.03 7.06
C LEU A 105 10.59 7.42 8.31
N GLN A 106 11.25 7.58 9.45
CA GLN A 106 10.76 7.00 10.71
C GLN A 106 9.42 7.61 11.12
N HIS A 107 9.26 8.92 10.95
CA HIS A 107 8.01 9.60 11.27
C HIS A 107 6.85 9.05 10.42
N THR A 108 7.08 8.86 9.12
CA THR A 108 6.06 8.31 8.22
C THR A 108 5.68 6.88 8.62
N ILE A 109 6.66 6.04 8.90
CA ILE A 109 6.43 4.67 9.36
C ILE A 109 5.61 4.67 10.64
N ASP A 110 5.95 5.51 11.60
CA ASP A 110 5.26 5.58 12.90
C ASP A 110 3.81 6.04 12.74
N ARG A 111 3.55 6.98 11.85
CA ARG A 111 2.18 7.45 11.58
C ARG A 111 1.31 6.31 11.05
N VAL A 112 1.82 5.55 10.08
CA VAL A 112 1.08 4.43 9.51
C VAL A 112 0.84 3.35 10.55
N ARG A 113 1.86 3.01 11.34
CA ARG A 113 1.72 2.02 12.43
C ARG A 113 0.67 2.43 13.45
N SER A 114 0.68 3.69 13.85
CA SER A 114 -0.28 4.23 14.80
C SER A 114 -1.71 4.13 14.28
N ALA A 115 -1.92 4.52 13.04
CA ALA A 115 -3.23 4.47 12.41
C ALA A 115 -3.74 3.02 12.28
N LEU A 116 -2.86 2.07 11.96
CA LEU A 116 -3.23 0.66 11.88
C LEU A 116 -3.66 0.09 13.23
N ARG A 117 -3.04 0.51 14.33
CA ARG A 117 -3.45 0.08 15.68
C ARG A 117 -4.84 0.57 16.03
N GLU A 118 -5.20 1.78 15.62
CA GLU A 118 -6.52 2.36 15.88
C GLU A 118 -7.63 1.69 15.07
N LYS A 119 -7.30 1.04 13.96
CA LYS A 119 -8.24 0.43 13.03
C LYS A 119 -8.58 -1.05 13.34
N ARG A 120 -8.26 -1.53 14.50
CA ARG A 120 -8.57 -2.91 14.90
C ARG A 120 -10.04 -3.19 15.06
#